data_50f6f125dfd21585bc109c2ecf0319f3
#
_entry.id   50f6f125dfd21585bc109c2ecf0319f3
#
_cell.length_a   1.000
_cell.length_b   1.000
_cell.length_c   1.000
_cell.angle_alpha   90.00
_cell.angle_beta   90.00
_cell.angle_gamma   90.00
#
_symmetry.space_group_name_H-M   'P 1'
#
loop_
_entity.id
_entity.type
_entity.pdbx_description
1 polymer ?
#
loop_
_entity_poly.entity_id
_entity_poly.type
_entity_poly.pdbx_seq_one_letter_code
_entity_poly.pdbx_strand_id
1 'polypeptide(L)'
;DEDSADGTLPELAEGQSFDNPAAKVTEHDTTPPKPHNEASLLSAMERAGNEDTDPDAERRGLGTPATRAAVIEKLVKGGFAERKGKQLIPTQNGAALISVLPDMLTSPQLTAEWENNLTQIAKGAADPGEFLSGIEAMARELVKSYPFLSDSDKERFKTEKPEIGKCPRCGSPVHEG
;
A
#
# COMPACT_ATOMS: atom_id res chain seq x y z
N ASP A 1 -18.49 -17.59 -2.65
CA ASP A 1 -19.76 -17.73 -3.37
C ASP A 1 -20.65 -18.63 -2.55
N GLU A 2 -21.21 -18.10 -1.46
CA GLU A 2 -22.38 -18.72 -0.84
C GLU A 2 -23.56 -17.85 -1.20
N ASP A 3 -24.47 -18.46 -1.96
CA ASP A 3 -25.80 -17.99 -2.24
C ASP A 3 -26.41 -17.37 -0.98
N SER A 4 -26.45 -16.05 -0.93
CA SER A 4 -27.52 -15.40 -0.18
C SER A 4 -28.79 -15.74 -0.93
N ALA A 5 -29.43 -16.86 -0.54
CA ALA A 5 -30.77 -17.13 -0.90
C ALA A 5 -31.58 -15.87 -0.55
N ASP A 6 -32.01 -15.16 -1.57
CA ASP A 6 -32.93 -14.04 -1.47
C ASP A 6 -34.26 -14.63 -0.95
N GLY A 7 -34.22 -14.91 0.36
CA GLY A 7 -35.38 -15.48 1.07
C GLY A 7 -36.46 -14.41 1.11
N THR A 8 -37.43 -14.54 0.25
CA THR A 8 -38.66 -13.76 0.33
C THR A 8 -39.16 -13.83 1.76
N LEU A 9 -39.13 -12.72 2.47
CA LEU A 9 -39.63 -12.66 3.84
C LEU A 9 -41.13 -13.10 3.81
N PRO A 10 -41.56 -13.97 4.74
CA PRO A 10 -42.96 -14.35 4.83
C PRO A 10 -43.81 -13.12 5.16
N GLU A 11 -45.05 -13.11 4.69
CA GLU A 11 -46.02 -12.08 5.10
C GLU A 11 -46.21 -12.14 6.61
N LEU A 12 -45.92 -11.06 7.29
CA LEU A 12 -46.02 -10.93 8.73
C LEU A 12 -47.26 -10.07 9.08
N ALA A 13 -48.05 -10.51 10.05
CA ALA A 13 -49.15 -9.74 10.57
C ALA A 13 -48.85 -9.14 11.95
N GLU A 14 -49.40 -7.95 12.22
CA GLU A 14 -49.27 -7.31 13.52
C GLU A 14 -49.89 -8.21 14.63
N GLY A 15 -49.09 -8.48 15.69
CA GLY A 15 -49.49 -9.36 16.80
C GLY A 15 -49.24 -10.86 16.54
N GLN A 16 -48.64 -11.24 15.43
CA GLN A 16 -48.25 -12.63 15.15
C GLN A 16 -47.20 -13.13 16.14
N SER A 17 -47.50 -14.28 16.79
CA SER A 17 -46.54 -14.95 17.69
C SER A 17 -45.84 -16.07 16.95
N PHE A 18 -44.55 -16.22 17.22
CA PHE A 18 -43.73 -17.33 16.72
C PHE A 18 -43.41 -18.29 17.87
N ASP A 19 -43.91 -19.52 17.76
CA ASP A 19 -43.59 -20.56 18.74
C ASP A 19 -42.20 -21.11 18.52
N ASN A 20 -41.39 -21.03 19.56
CA ASN A 20 -40.03 -21.59 19.64
C ASN A 20 -39.03 -21.07 18.59
N PRO A 21 -38.61 -19.82 18.66
CA PRO A 21 -37.45 -19.38 17.88
C PRO A 21 -36.20 -20.06 18.43
N ALA A 22 -35.72 -21.09 17.76
CA ALA A 22 -34.38 -21.63 18.04
C ALA A 22 -33.35 -20.61 17.56
N ALA A 23 -32.81 -19.80 18.48
CA ALA A 23 -31.70 -18.90 18.18
C ALA A 23 -30.40 -19.70 18.19
N LYS A 24 -29.69 -19.72 17.06
CA LYS A 24 -28.36 -20.27 16.93
C LYS A 24 -27.37 -19.12 16.71
N VAL A 25 -26.42 -18.96 17.63
CA VAL A 25 -25.30 -18.05 17.42
C VAL A 25 -24.29 -18.77 16.57
N THR A 26 -23.94 -18.18 15.41
CA THR A 26 -22.86 -18.65 14.55
C THR A 26 -21.75 -17.60 14.57
N GLU A 27 -20.54 -18.04 14.88
CA GLU A 27 -19.35 -17.19 14.80
C GLU A 27 -18.77 -17.32 13.39
N HIS A 28 -18.45 -16.18 12.78
CA HIS A 28 -17.82 -16.11 11.47
C HIS A 28 -16.59 -15.23 11.57
N ASP A 29 -15.45 -15.75 11.14
CA ASP A 29 -14.25 -14.95 11.01
C ASP A 29 -14.21 -14.25 9.65
N THR A 30 -13.78 -13.00 9.65
CA THR A 30 -13.51 -12.29 8.40
C THR A 30 -12.22 -12.82 7.77
N THR A 31 -12.23 -13.01 6.46
CA THR A 31 -11.03 -13.36 5.73
C THR A 31 -10.25 -12.10 5.34
N PRO A 32 -8.89 -12.12 5.38
CA PRO A 32 -8.11 -10.99 4.93
C PRO A 32 -8.37 -10.69 3.44
N PRO A 33 -8.22 -9.42 3.01
CA PRO A 33 -8.40 -9.06 1.61
C PRO A 33 -7.41 -9.83 0.72
N LYS A 34 -7.86 -10.19 -0.47
CA LYS A 34 -7.01 -10.88 -1.46
C LYS A 34 -5.86 -9.95 -1.90
N PRO A 35 -4.66 -10.49 -2.14
CA PRO A 35 -3.56 -9.72 -2.71
C PRO A 35 -3.96 -9.05 -4.03
N HIS A 36 -3.40 -7.88 -4.29
CA HIS A 36 -3.65 -7.16 -5.53
C HIS A 36 -3.14 -7.94 -6.76
N ASN A 37 -3.89 -7.86 -7.84
CA ASN A 37 -3.37 -8.07 -9.18
C ASN A 37 -3.04 -6.70 -9.83
N GLU A 38 -2.44 -6.69 -11.02
CA GLU A 38 -2.07 -5.43 -11.69
C GLU A 38 -3.27 -4.49 -11.87
N ALA A 39 -4.41 -5.01 -12.32
CA ALA A 39 -5.61 -4.20 -12.54
C ALA A 39 -6.16 -3.61 -11.23
N SER A 40 -6.24 -4.42 -10.17
CA SER A 40 -6.73 -3.94 -8.87
C SER A 40 -5.75 -2.96 -8.19
N LEU A 41 -4.43 -3.13 -8.40
CA LEU A 41 -3.43 -2.18 -7.91
C LEU A 41 -3.50 -0.85 -8.67
N LEU A 42 -3.62 -0.88 -9.99
CA LEU A 42 -3.82 0.34 -10.80
C LEU A 42 -5.06 1.11 -10.36
N SER A 43 -6.17 0.41 -10.12
CA SER A 43 -7.40 1.03 -9.58
C SER A 43 -7.23 1.57 -8.16
N ALA A 44 -6.46 0.90 -7.31
CA ALA A 44 -6.14 1.39 -5.97
C ALA A 44 -5.26 2.65 -6.03
N MET A 45 -4.24 2.68 -6.90
CA MET A 45 -3.40 3.86 -7.13
C MET A 45 -4.24 5.06 -7.64
N GLU A 46 -5.23 4.82 -8.48
CA GLU A 46 -6.12 5.86 -8.99
C GLU A 46 -6.98 6.49 -7.90
N ARG A 47 -7.42 5.70 -6.93
CA ARG A 47 -8.28 6.16 -5.83
C ARG A 47 -7.51 6.60 -4.59
N ALA A 48 -6.21 6.33 -4.52
CA ALA A 48 -5.39 6.68 -3.36
C ALA A 48 -5.41 8.19 -3.09
N GLY A 49 -5.73 8.60 -1.86
CA GLY A 49 -5.78 10.00 -1.46
C GLY A 49 -6.93 10.83 -2.06
N ASN A 50 -7.90 10.23 -2.74
CA ASN A 50 -9.02 10.96 -3.35
C ASN A 50 -9.87 11.71 -2.32
N GLU A 51 -9.95 11.21 -1.08
CA GLU A 51 -10.70 11.87 0.00
C GLU A 51 -10.02 13.16 0.46
N ASP A 52 -8.70 13.24 0.31
CA ASP A 52 -7.87 14.37 0.72
C ASP A 52 -7.56 15.34 -0.43
N THR A 53 -7.98 15.01 -1.67
CA THR A 53 -7.66 15.77 -2.87
C THR A 53 -8.81 16.73 -3.22
N ASP A 54 -8.47 18.01 -3.52
CA ASP A 54 -9.41 19.01 -3.99
C ASP A 54 -10.20 18.49 -5.22
N PRO A 55 -11.54 18.64 -5.27
CA PRO A 55 -12.35 18.26 -6.43
C PRO A 55 -11.88 18.85 -7.75
N ASP A 56 -11.27 20.03 -7.71
CA ASP A 56 -10.74 20.74 -8.89
C ASP A 56 -9.28 20.35 -9.23
N ALA A 57 -8.63 19.49 -8.44
CA ALA A 57 -7.27 19.07 -8.74
C ALA A 57 -7.18 18.36 -10.10
N GLU A 58 -6.23 18.78 -10.92
CA GLU A 58 -6.00 18.22 -12.25
C GLU A 58 -5.60 16.75 -12.18
N ARG A 59 -4.86 16.39 -11.13
CA ARG A 59 -4.37 15.02 -10.92
C ARG A 59 -4.86 14.48 -9.59
N ARG A 60 -5.33 13.25 -9.64
CA ARG A 60 -5.78 12.51 -8.46
C ARG A 60 -5.15 11.13 -8.41
N GLY A 61 -4.92 10.65 -7.21
CA GLY A 61 -4.29 9.36 -6.98
C GLY A 61 -2.77 9.40 -7.10
N LEU A 62 -2.16 8.23 -7.01
CA LEU A 62 -0.70 8.06 -7.14
C LEU A 62 -0.32 7.89 -8.60
N GLY A 63 0.47 8.82 -9.12
CA GLY A 63 0.92 8.84 -10.50
C GLY A 63 -0.20 9.12 -11.52
N THR A 64 0.18 9.32 -12.77
CA THR A 64 -0.76 9.51 -13.87
C THR A 64 -1.13 8.16 -14.51
N PRO A 65 -2.25 8.05 -15.25
CA PRO A 65 -2.59 6.83 -15.98
C PRO A 65 -1.44 6.29 -16.84
N ALA A 66 -0.66 7.19 -17.48
CA ALA A 66 0.48 6.82 -18.31
C ALA A 66 1.68 6.28 -17.52
N THR A 67 1.85 6.67 -16.26
CA THR A 67 3.03 6.34 -15.46
C THR A 67 2.81 5.21 -14.46
N ARG A 68 1.57 4.92 -14.07
CA ARG A 68 1.25 3.92 -13.03
C ARG A 68 1.83 2.53 -13.35
N ALA A 69 1.66 2.05 -14.60
CA ALA A 69 2.20 0.77 -15.01
C ALA A 69 3.74 0.74 -14.91
N ALA A 70 4.41 1.83 -15.30
CA ALA A 70 5.86 1.94 -15.20
C ALA A 70 6.36 1.96 -13.74
N VAL A 71 5.56 2.51 -12.81
CA VAL A 71 5.87 2.46 -11.36
C VAL A 71 5.82 1.01 -10.85
N ILE A 72 4.77 0.26 -11.21
CA ILE A 72 4.66 -1.17 -10.85
C ILE A 72 5.87 -1.94 -11.39
N GLU A 73 6.23 -1.73 -12.66
CA GLU A 73 7.41 -2.36 -13.26
C GLU A 73 8.71 -2.01 -12.52
N LYS A 74 8.87 -0.77 -12.08
CA LYS A 74 10.03 -0.37 -11.27
C LYS A 74 10.09 -1.10 -9.94
N LEU A 75 8.95 -1.28 -9.25
CA LEU A 75 8.89 -2.01 -7.99
C LEU A 75 9.27 -3.48 -8.19
N VAL A 76 8.78 -4.12 -9.26
CA VAL A 76 9.12 -5.52 -9.58
C VAL A 76 10.59 -5.65 -9.98
N LYS A 77 11.09 -4.80 -10.89
CA LYS A 77 12.50 -4.80 -11.30
C LYS A 77 13.46 -4.47 -10.17
N GLY A 78 13.04 -3.61 -9.25
CA GLY A 78 13.81 -3.26 -8.04
C GLY A 78 13.78 -4.34 -6.96
N GLY A 79 13.02 -5.43 -7.15
CA GLY A 79 12.93 -6.51 -6.16
C GLY A 79 12.11 -6.15 -4.92
N PHE A 80 11.29 -5.12 -4.97
CA PHE A 80 10.38 -4.72 -3.88
C PHE A 80 9.02 -5.41 -3.94
N ALA A 81 8.63 -5.87 -5.13
CA ALA A 81 7.45 -6.69 -5.36
C ALA A 81 7.78 -7.82 -6.33
N GLU A 82 7.03 -8.90 -6.27
CA GLU A 82 7.16 -10.03 -7.19
C GLU A 82 5.79 -10.44 -7.75
N ARG A 83 5.80 -11.04 -8.94
CA ARG A 83 4.60 -11.61 -9.57
C ARG A 83 4.49 -13.09 -9.20
N LYS A 84 3.44 -13.46 -8.47
CA LYS A 84 3.07 -14.86 -8.21
C LYS A 84 1.78 -15.19 -8.96
N GLY A 85 1.90 -15.81 -10.13
CA GLY A 85 0.78 -15.98 -11.04
C GLY A 85 0.23 -14.63 -11.50
N LYS A 86 -1.03 -14.33 -11.17
CA LYS A 86 -1.67 -13.03 -11.47
C LYS A 86 -1.56 -12.01 -10.33
N GLN A 87 -1.00 -12.39 -9.19
CA GLN A 87 -0.92 -11.54 -8.00
C GLN A 87 0.42 -10.82 -7.92
N LEU A 88 0.38 -9.60 -7.37
CA LEU A 88 1.54 -8.82 -6.97
C LEU A 88 1.71 -8.96 -5.45
N ILE A 89 2.84 -9.50 -5.05
CA ILE A 89 3.17 -9.76 -3.65
C ILE A 89 4.38 -8.90 -3.27
N PRO A 90 4.34 -8.18 -2.14
CA PRO A 90 5.52 -7.49 -1.65
C PRO A 90 6.58 -8.52 -1.27
N THR A 91 7.83 -8.24 -1.60
CA THR A 91 8.98 -9.02 -1.16
C THR A 91 9.37 -8.63 0.26
N GLN A 92 10.26 -9.40 0.89
CA GLN A 92 10.84 -9.03 2.17
C GLN A 92 11.51 -7.65 2.10
N ASN A 93 12.25 -7.35 1.02
CA ASN A 93 12.89 -6.05 0.81
C ASN A 93 11.85 -4.93 0.68
N GLY A 94 10.72 -5.19 0.00
CA GLY A 94 9.63 -4.22 -0.11
C GLY A 94 9.00 -3.93 1.24
N ALA A 95 8.70 -4.94 2.03
CA ALA A 95 8.15 -4.80 3.37
C ALA A 95 9.14 -4.09 4.32
N ALA A 96 10.43 -4.47 4.26
CA ALA A 96 11.50 -3.82 5.03
C ALA A 96 11.62 -2.34 4.69
N LEU A 97 11.59 -1.97 3.40
CA LEU A 97 11.65 -0.58 2.97
C LEU A 97 10.53 0.26 3.59
N ILE A 98 9.28 -0.20 3.48
CA ILE A 98 8.14 0.51 4.07
C ILE A 98 8.26 0.64 5.58
N SER A 99 8.81 -0.37 6.27
CA SER A 99 8.93 -0.35 7.73
C SER A 99 9.99 0.62 8.28
N VAL A 100 10.91 1.11 7.44
CA VAL A 100 11.96 2.07 7.83
C VAL A 100 11.70 3.48 7.33
N LEU A 101 10.75 3.67 6.41
CA LEU A 101 10.37 4.98 5.92
C LEU A 101 9.43 5.68 6.90
N PRO A 102 9.51 7.02 7.04
CA PRO A 102 8.56 7.79 7.83
C PRO A 102 7.14 7.71 7.23
N ASP A 103 6.12 7.77 8.10
CA ASP A 103 4.72 7.65 7.71
C ASP A 103 4.32 8.62 6.59
N MET A 104 4.85 9.84 6.62
CA MET A 104 4.57 10.84 5.58
C MET A 104 4.96 10.38 4.17
N LEU A 105 5.99 9.55 4.01
CA LEU A 105 6.41 9.02 2.70
C LEU A 105 5.67 7.74 2.31
N THR A 106 5.04 7.07 3.26
CA THR A 106 4.30 5.82 3.02
C THR A 106 2.81 6.05 2.82
N SER A 107 2.35 7.30 3.03
CA SER A 107 0.96 7.71 2.92
C SER A 107 0.70 8.43 1.58
N PRO A 108 -0.48 8.28 0.97
CA PRO A 108 -0.90 9.04 -0.19
C PRO A 108 -1.20 10.52 0.11
N GLN A 109 -1.36 10.91 1.39
CA GLN A 109 -1.72 12.27 1.79
C GLN A 109 -0.71 13.30 1.31
N LEU A 110 0.59 13.01 1.40
CA LEU A 110 1.63 13.94 0.90
C LEU A 110 1.43 14.27 -0.59
N THR A 111 1.08 13.28 -1.40
CA THR A 111 0.80 13.51 -2.83
C THR A 111 -0.46 14.35 -3.00
N ALA A 112 -1.53 14.08 -2.25
CA ALA A 112 -2.76 14.85 -2.30
C ALA A 112 -2.54 16.32 -1.89
N GLU A 113 -1.79 16.57 -0.82
CA GLU A 113 -1.41 17.92 -0.37
C GLU A 113 -0.63 18.68 -1.45
N TRP A 114 0.31 18.03 -2.12
CA TRP A 114 1.07 18.67 -3.19
C TRP A 114 0.22 18.98 -4.41
N GLU A 115 -0.65 18.08 -4.83
CA GLU A 115 -1.58 18.33 -5.95
C GLU A 115 -2.57 19.46 -5.60
N ASN A 116 -3.04 19.54 -4.35
CA ASN A 116 -3.87 20.64 -3.89
C ASN A 116 -3.11 21.97 -3.94
N ASN A 117 -1.86 22.01 -3.45
CA ASN A 117 -1.02 23.21 -3.52
C ASN A 117 -0.75 23.64 -4.97
N LEU A 118 -0.42 22.71 -5.86
CA LEU A 118 -0.24 22.99 -7.28
C LEU A 118 -1.52 23.54 -7.92
N THR A 119 -2.68 23.04 -7.52
CA THR A 119 -3.98 23.56 -7.96
C THR A 119 -4.20 25.00 -7.49
N GLN A 120 -3.84 25.32 -6.24
CA GLN A 120 -3.93 26.71 -5.74
C GLN A 120 -2.95 27.65 -6.45
N ILE A 121 -1.74 27.17 -6.75
CA ILE A 121 -0.77 27.94 -7.56
C ILE A 121 -1.31 28.22 -8.96
N ALA A 122 -1.90 27.21 -9.62
CA ALA A 122 -2.51 27.37 -10.94
C ALA A 122 -3.67 28.37 -10.94
N LYS A 123 -4.41 28.46 -9.84
CA LYS A 123 -5.48 29.46 -9.62
C LYS A 123 -4.94 30.85 -9.21
N GLY A 124 -3.63 31.00 -9.00
CA GLY A 124 -3.01 32.25 -8.52
C GLY A 124 -3.25 32.54 -7.03
N ALA A 125 -3.69 31.57 -6.26
CA ALA A 125 -4.04 31.71 -4.84
C ALA A 125 -2.88 31.30 -3.88
N ALA A 126 -1.79 30.73 -4.42
CA ALA A 126 -0.60 30.34 -3.65
C ALA A 126 0.68 30.72 -4.40
N ASP A 127 1.77 30.91 -3.64
CA ASP A 127 3.09 31.29 -4.19
C ASP A 127 3.92 30.05 -4.57
N PRO A 128 4.42 29.94 -5.81
CA PRO A 128 5.26 28.83 -6.24
C PRO A 128 6.59 28.73 -5.46
N GLY A 129 7.14 29.87 -5.03
CA GLY A 129 8.40 29.92 -4.31
C GLY A 129 8.30 29.34 -2.90
N GLU A 130 7.18 29.63 -2.21
CA GLU A 130 6.89 29.03 -0.90
C GLU A 130 6.74 27.51 -1.02
N PHE A 131 6.04 27.03 -2.04
CA PHE A 131 5.87 25.60 -2.30
C PHE A 131 7.21 24.89 -2.53
N LEU A 132 8.07 25.44 -3.39
CA LEU A 132 9.40 24.87 -3.65
C LEU A 132 10.28 24.90 -2.40
N SER A 133 10.26 26.00 -1.65
CA SER A 133 11.00 26.13 -0.39
C SER A 133 10.54 25.10 0.65
N GLY A 134 9.25 24.79 0.70
CA GLY A 134 8.67 23.76 1.55
C GLY A 134 9.19 22.35 1.17
N ILE A 135 9.25 22.03 -0.11
CA ILE A 135 9.82 20.76 -0.61
C ILE A 135 11.31 20.65 -0.25
N GLU A 136 12.08 21.72 -0.48
CA GLU A 136 13.50 21.72 -0.11
C GLU A 136 13.71 21.53 1.39
N ALA A 137 12.93 22.22 2.22
CA ALA A 137 13.02 22.09 3.68
C ALA A 137 12.69 20.66 4.14
N MET A 138 11.63 20.06 3.60
CA MET A 138 11.26 18.68 3.86
C MET A 138 12.39 17.71 3.46
N ALA A 139 12.94 17.86 2.24
CA ALA A 139 14.02 17.00 1.77
C ALA A 139 15.27 17.11 2.65
N ARG A 140 15.64 18.33 3.07
CA ARG A 140 16.77 18.56 4.00
C ARG A 140 16.54 17.90 5.35
N GLU A 141 15.33 18.01 5.89
CA GLU A 141 14.99 17.40 7.18
C GLU A 141 15.01 15.86 7.09
N LEU A 142 14.49 15.28 6.02
CA LEU A 142 14.55 13.83 5.79
C LEU A 142 15.99 13.32 5.73
N VAL A 143 16.87 13.99 4.97
CA VAL A 143 18.28 13.61 4.88
C VAL A 143 19.00 13.75 6.23
N LYS A 144 18.65 14.76 7.03
CA LYS A 144 19.23 14.97 8.36
C LYS A 144 18.73 13.94 9.38
N SER A 145 17.45 13.60 9.33
CA SER A 145 16.81 12.67 10.29
C SER A 145 17.12 11.20 9.99
N TYR A 146 17.41 10.88 8.72
CA TYR A 146 17.69 9.51 8.26
C TYR A 146 19.05 9.39 7.58
N PRO A 147 20.17 9.79 8.25
CA PRO A 147 21.49 9.76 7.63
C PRO A 147 22.00 8.34 7.38
N PHE A 148 21.58 7.38 8.22
CA PHE A 148 21.96 5.97 8.13
C PHE A 148 20.84 5.08 8.67
N LEU A 149 20.72 3.88 8.09
CA LEU A 149 19.90 2.83 8.66
C LEU A 149 20.55 2.31 9.95
N SER A 150 19.74 2.11 10.99
CA SER A 150 20.20 1.43 12.19
C SER A 150 20.61 -0.02 11.89
N ASP A 151 21.43 -0.65 12.73
CA ASP A 151 21.81 -2.04 12.49
C ASP A 151 20.60 -2.98 12.57
N SER A 152 19.62 -2.69 13.42
CA SER A 152 18.34 -3.42 13.46
C SER A 152 17.52 -3.27 12.16
N ASP A 153 17.57 -2.11 11.50
CA ASP A 153 16.89 -1.91 10.23
C ASP A 153 17.61 -2.61 9.08
N LYS A 154 18.95 -2.63 9.09
CA LYS A 154 19.74 -3.38 8.11
C LYS A 154 19.43 -4.89 8.16
N GLU A 155 19.20 -5.44 9.37
CA GLU A 155 18.81 -6.86 9.52
C GLU A 155 17.50 -7.19 8.79
N ARG A 156 16.55 -6.25 8.69
CA ARG A 156 15.27 -6.45 7.98
C ARG A 156 15.45 -6.66 6.48
N PHE A 157 16.55 -6.14 5.90
CA PHE A 157 16.89 -6.32 4.47
C PHE A 157 17.74 -7.55 4.21
N LYS A 158 18.19 -8.26 5.24
CA LYS A 158 18.92 -9.51 5.06
C LYS A 158 17.94 -10.58 4.57
N THR A 159 18.03 -10.94 3.32
CA THR A 159 17.43 -12.17 2.80
C THR A 159 18.25 -13.34 3.30
N GLU A 160 17.65 -14.24 4.05
CA GLU A 160 18.25 -15.53 4.34
C GLU A 160 18.39 -16.31 3.03
N LYS A 161 19.59 -16.30 2.46
CA LYS A 161 19.89 -17.16 1.34
C LYS A 161 19.98 -18.59 1.87
N PRO A 162 19.30 -19.57 1.24
CA PRO A 162 19.37 -20.95 1.70
C PRO A 162 20.83 -21.43 1.69
N GLU A 163 21.23 -22.04 2.79
CA GLU A 163 22.54 -22.68 2.91
C GLU A 163 22.53 -23.93 2.04
N ILE A 164 23.37 -23.97 1.00
CA ILE A 164 23.52 -25.11 0.10
C ILE A 164 24.59 -26.09 0.58
N GLY A 165 25.34 -25.74 1.64
CA GLY A 165 26.35 -26.60 2.23
C GLY A 165 27.44 -25.83 2.98
N LYS A 166 28.46 -26.56 3.41
CA LYS A 166 29.64 -25.94 4.06
C LYS A 166 30.85 -25.95 3.14
N CYS A 167 31.58 -24.85 3.17
CA CYS A 167 32.84 -24.74 2.44
C CYS A 167 33.85 -25.81 2.92
N PRO A 168 34.37 -26.69 2.03
CA PRO A 168 35.29 -27.75 2.42
C PRO A 168 36.63 -27.21 2.91
N ARG A 169 36.96 -25.95 2.64
CA ARG A 169 38.25 -25.33 3.02
C ARG A 169 38.21 -24.63 4.37
N CYS A 170 37.11 -23.98 4.74
CA CYS A 170 37.03 -23.16 5.95
C CYS A 170 35.81 -23.48 6.83
N GLY A 171 34.91 -24.37 6.39
CA GLY A 171 33.70 -24.74 7.14
C GLY A 171 32.59 -23.68 7.16
N SER A 172 32.77 -22.51 6.55
CA SER A 172 31.75 -21.46 6.51
C SER A 172 30.56 -21.89 5.66
N PRO A 173 29.33 -21.42 5.97
CA PRO A 173 28.15 -21.69 5.17
C PRO A 173 28.33 -21.14 3.74
N VAL A 174 27.91 -21.90 2.75
CA VAL A 174 27.87 -21.52 1.33
C VAL A 174 26.41 -21.33 0.94
N HIS A 175 26.10 -20.18 0.37
CA HIS A 175 24.78 -19.80 -0.08
C HIS A 175 24.71 -19.75 -1.61
N GLU A 176 23.51 -19.91 -2.14
CA GLU A 176 23.26 -19.73 -3.56
C GLU A 176 23.55 -18.28 -4.00
N GLY A 177 24.28 -18.09 -5.12
CA GLY A 177 24.78 -16.81 -5.60
C GLY A 177 23.74 -15.98 -6.37
#